data_0796c8e55ed7feb1c7e0d08e1b784ca8
#
_entry.id   0796c8e55ed7feb1c7e0d08e1b784ca8
#
_cell.length_a   1.000
_cell.length_b   1.000
_cell.length_c   1.000
_cell.angle_alpha   90.00
_cell.angle_beta   90.00
_cell.angle_gamma   90.00
#
_symmetry.space_group_name_H-M   'P 1'
#
loop_
_entity.id
_entity.type
_entity.pdbx_description
1 polymer ?
#
loop_
_entity_poly.entity_id
_entity_poly.type
_entity_poly.pdbx_seq_one_letter_code
_entity_poly.pdbx_strand_id
1 'polypeptide(L)'
;MSLYFPEENEGSVHQIFPGVQIRTLPASEMMLSLVTMQPNSVVQPHSHPHEQVGMVVEGSAIFCIGGEQKVLGKGAMYRIPSGVLHEVKALESGAVALDIFHPVRQDYL
;
A
#
# COMPACT_ATOMS: atom_id res chain seq x y z
N MET A 1 6.79 -22.57 -15.12
CA MET A 1 6.93 -21.44 -14.18
C MET A 1 7.89 -20.42 -14.77
N SER A 2 7.51 -19.16 -14.79
CA SER A 2 8.36 -18.09 -15.31
C SER A 2 8.96 -17.28 -14.18
N LEU A 3 10.26 -17.01 -14.26
CA LEU A 3 10.92 -16.11 -13.32
C LEU A 3 10.44 -14.66 -13.51
N TYR A 4 10.06 -14.31 -14.72
CA TYR A 4 9.74 -12.92 -15.09
C TYR A 4 8.24 -12.62 -15.05
N PHE A 5 7.41 -13.60 -15.32
CA PHE A 5 5.95 -13.45 -15.37
C PHE A 5 5.32 -14.36 -14.33
N PRO A 6 5.02 -13.82 -13.13
CA PRO A 6 4.50 -14.66 -12.04
C PRO A 6 3.12 -15.20 -12.36
N GLU A 7 2.83 -16.36 -11.80
CA GLU A 7 1.49 -16.93 -11.83
C GLU A 7 0.56 -16.09 -10.95
N GLU A 8 -0.76 -16.20 -11.17
CA GLU A 8 -1.75 -15.43 -10.40
C GLU A 8 -1.66 -15.67 -8.89
N ASN A 9 -1.29 -16.88 -8.49
CA ASN A 9 -1.21 -17.27 -7.08
C ASN A 9 0.20 -17.08 -6.49
N GLU A 10 1.13 -16.54 -7.24
CA GLU A 10 2.45 -16.21 -6.75
C GLU A 10 2.36 -14.92 -5.91
N GLY A 11 3.18 -14.80 -4.89
CA GLY A 11 3.06 -13.73 -3.93
C GLY A 11 2.03 -14.08 -2.85
N SER A 12 1.49 -13.09 -2.17
CA SER A 12 0.58 -13.32 -1.06
C SER A 12 -0.59 -12.35 -1.07
N VAL A 13 -1.70 -12.78 -0.46
CA VAL A 13 -2.89 -11.97 -0.25
C VAL A 13 -3.18 -11.93 1.24
N HIS A 14 -3.30 -10.74 1.81
CA HIS A 14 -3.56 -10.56 3.24
C HIS A 14 -4.66 -9.53 3.46
N GLN A 15 -5.51 -9.77 4.44
CA GLN A 15 -6.35 -8.72 5.00
C GLN A 15 -5.59 -8.15 6.20
N ILE A 16 -5.08 -6.92 6.08
CA ILE A 16 -4.23 -6.32 7.11
C ILE A 16 -5.02 -5.51 8.15
N PHE A 17 -6.18 -4.99 7.75
CA PHE A 17 -7.13 -4.31 8.62
C PHE A 17 -8.54 -4.61 8.10
N PRO A 18 -9.60 -4.39 8.90
CA PRO A 18 -10.96 -4.53 8.39
C PRO A 18 -11.19 -3.69 7.13
N GLY A 19 -11.60 -4.34 6.06
CA GLY A 19 -11.84 -3.68 4.76
C GLY A 19 -10.60 -3.33 3.97
N VAL A 20 -9.42 -3.73 4.42
CA VAL A 20 -8.15 -3.43 3.73
C VAL A 20 -7.45 -4.74 3.36
N GLN A 21 -7.36 -5.00 2.07
CA GLN A 21 -6.70 -6.19 1.54
C GLN A 21 -5.49 -5.78 0.72
N ILE A 22 -4.40 -6.52 0.87
CA ILE A 22 -3.21 -6.32 0.03
C ILE A 22 -2.92 -7.58 -0.77
N ARG A 23 -2.40 -7.38 -1.97
CA ARG A 23 -1.84 -8.42 -2.81
C ARG A 23 -0.41 -8.02 -3.14
N THR A 24 0.54 -8.89 -2.84
CA THR A 24 1.96 -8.54 -2.93
C THR A 24 2.70 -9.40 -3.93
N LEU A 25 3.75 -8.82 -4.51
CA LEU A 25 4.70 -9.54 -5.35
C LEU A 25 6.11 -9.10 -4.96
N PRO A 26 6.94 -9.98 -4.38
CA PRO A 26 8.31 -9.63 -4.05
C PRO A 26 9.25 -9.89 -5.23
N ALA A 27 10.25 -9.02 -5.39
CA ALA A 27 11.45 -9.29 -6.14
C ALA A 27 12.58 -9.57 -5.13
N SER A 28 13.83 -9.48 -5.52
CA SER A 28 14.92 -9.76 -4.59
C SER A 28 15.09 -8.67 -3.54
N GLU A 29 14.88 -7.41 -3.89
CA GLU A 29 15.12 -6.27 -3.01
C GLU A 29 13.92 -5.33 -2.86
N MET A 30 12.90 -5.46 -3.69
CA MET A 30 11.72 -4.62 -3.65
C MET A 30 10.46 -5.45 -3.72
N MET A 31 9.36 -4.86 -3.29
CA MET A 31 8.07 -5.52 -3.26
C MET A 31 7.00 -4.59 -3.79
N LEU A 32 6.15 -5.13 -4.66
CA LEU A 32 4.96 -4.47 -5.12
C LEU A 32 3.79 -4.86 -4.21
N SER A 33 2.94 -3.91 -3.83
CA SER A 33 1.75 -4.16 -3.02
C SER A 33 0.57 -3.41 -3.61
N LEU A 34 -0.44 -4.15 -4.04
CA LEU A 34 -1.71 -3.57 -4.47
C LEU A 34 -2.66 -3.57 -3.27
N VAL A 35 -3.04 -2.39 -2.82
CA VAL A 35 -3.89 -2.20 -1.64
C VAL A 35 -5.29 -1.86 -2.11
N THR A 36 -6.26 -2.68 -1.72
CA THR A 36 -7.68 -2.44 -2.00
C THR A 36 -8.38 -2.09 -0.70
N MET A 37 -8.93 -0.89 -0.63
CA MET A 37 -9.60 -0.36 0.54
C MET A 37 -11.09 -0.21 0.27
N GLN A 38 -11.91 -0.86 1.08
CA GLN A 38 -13.36 -0.66 1.05
C GLN A 38 -13.71 0.78 1.49
N PRO A 39 -14.90 1.28 1.13
CA PRO A 39 -15.32 2.61 1.59
C PRO A 39 -15.15 2.78 3.09
N ASN A 40 -14.56 3.90 3.48
CA ASN A 40 -14.34 4.31 4.86
C ASN A 40 -13.43 3.40 5.69
N SER A 41 -12.76 2.43 5.09
CA SER A 41 -11.78 1.59 5.79
C SER A 41 -10.53 2.38 6.12
N VAL A 42 -9.81 1.91 7.14
CA VAL A 42 -8.67 2.64 7.70
C VAL A 42 -7.45 1.74 7.77
N VAL A 43 -6.33 2.22 7.24
CA VAL A 43 -5.01 1.71 7.56
C VAL A 43 -4.55 2.47 8.81
N GLN A 44 -4.48 1.78 9.95
CA GLN A 44 -4.16 2.39 11.23
C GLN A 44 -2.76 3.03 11.23
N PRO A 45 -2.53 4.05 12.06
CA PRO A 45 -1.22 4.68 12.16
C PRO A 45 -0.14 3.64 12.44
N HIS A 46 0.91 3.65 11.64
CA HIS A 46 2.05 2.74 11.78
C HIS A 46 3.29 3.32 11.13
N SER A 47 4.42 2.72 11.42
CA SER A 47 5.69 3.02 10.76
C SER A 47 6.45 1.73 10.53
N HIS A 48 7.39 1.76 9.62
CA HIS A 48 8.24 0.62 9.29
C HIS A 48 9.58 1.13 8.74
N PRO A 49 10.65 0.33 8.85
CA PRO A 49 11.98 0.76 8.37
C PRO A 49 12.07 0.83 6.85
N HIS A 50 11.14 0.21 6.13
CA HIS A 50 11.13 0.19 4.67
C HIS A 50 10.82 1.57 4.09
N GLU A 51 11.51 1.94 3.03
CA GLU A 51 11.12 3.08 2.20
C GLU A 51 9.92 2.66 1.35
N GLN A 52 8.99 3.58 1.16
CA GLN A 52 7.75 3.31 0.42
C GLN A 52 7.46 4.47 -0.52
N VAL A 53 7.10 4.15 -1.76
CA VAL A 53 6.47 5.10 -2.68
C VAL A 53 5.19 4.49 -3.18
N GLY A 54 4.23 5.32 -3.57
CA GLY A 54 2.98 4.78 -4.05
C GLY A 54 2.18 5.76 -4.89
N MET A 55 1.08 5.25 -5.43
CA MET A 55 0.15 6.02 -6.25
C MET A 55 -1.26 5.51 -6.01
N VAL A 56 -2.21 6.43 -5.87
CA VAL A 56 -3.64 6.08 -5.87
C VAL A 56 -4.05 5.78 -7.31
N VAL A 57 -4.53 4.57 -7.56
CA VAL A 57 -4.92 4.14 -8.92
C VAL A 57 -6.43 4.19 -9.14
N GLU A 58 -7.23 4.11 -8.07
CA GLU A 58 -8.70 4.24 -8.12
C GLU A 58 -9.20 4.87 -6.84
N GLY A 59 -10.32 5.62 -6.93
CA GLY A 59 -10.97 6.19 -5.77
C GLY A 59 -10.19 7.32 -5.13
N SER A 60 -10.39 7.51 -3.83
CA SER A 60 -9.73 8.57 -3.07
C SER A 60 -9.60 8.21 -1.60
N ALA A 61 -8.60 8.80 -0.95
CA ALA A 61 -8.33 8.56 0.46
C ALA A 61 -7.66 9.77 1.08
N ILE A 62 -7.78 9.87 2.39
CA ILE A 62 -7.05 10.86 3.19
C ILE A 62 -5.77 10.20 3.65
N PHE A 63 -4.62 10.75 3.25
CA PHE A 63 -3.31 10.31 3.69
C PHE A 63 -2.78 11.26 4.74
N CYS A 64 -2.27 10.71 5.85
CA CYS A 64 -1.51 11.48 6.83
C CYS A 64 -0.12 10.87 6.92
N ILE A 65 0.88 11.60 6.48
CA ILE A 65 2.27 11.14 6.40
C ILE A 65 3.14 12.16 7.12
N GLY A 66 3.81 11.72 8.21
CA GLY A 66 4.68 12.61 8.96
C GLY A 66 3.97 13.84 9.50
N GLY A 67 2.68 13.72 9.83
CA GLY A 67 1.86 14.83 10.32
C GLY A 67 1.25 15.71 9.24
N GLU A 68 1.58 15.49 7.97
CA GLU A 68 0.95 16.20 6.86
C GLU A 68 -0.25 15.42 6.35
N GLN A 69 -1.39 16.07 6.25
CA GLN A 69 -2.62 15.45 5.80
C GLN A 69 -3.05 16.00 4.45
N LYS A 70 -3.43 15.09 3.55
CA LYS A 70 -3.91 15.48 2.22
C LYS A 70 -4.89 14.44 1.67
N VAL A 71 -5.93 14.91 0.98
CA VAL A 71 -6.81 14.03 0.21
C VAL A 71 -6.15 13.75 -1.12
N LEU A 72 -5.97 12.48 -1.44
CA LEU A 72 -5.37 12.03 -2.69
C LEU A 72 -6.41 11.26 -3.50
N GLY A 73 -6.51 11.61 -4.78
CA GLY A 73 -7.35 10.90 -5.74
C GLY A 73 -6.53 10.19 -6.79
N LYS A 74 -7.21 9.62 -7.78
CA LYS A 74 -6.60 8.86 -8.87
C LYS A 74 -5.42 9.60 -9.51
N GLY A 75 -4.28 8.94 -9.58
CA GLY A 75 -3.05 9.44 -10.18
C GLY A 75 -2.14 10.18 -9.22
N ALA A 76 -2.61 10.52 -8.01
CA ALA A 76 -1.77 11.20 -7.02
C ALA A 76 -0.71 10.25 -6.48
N MET A 77 0.49 10.76 -6.30
CA MET A 77 1.64 9.98 -5.81
C MET A 77 2.07 10.47 -4.45
N TYR A 78 2.71 9.58 -3.70
CA TYR A 78 3.23 9.89 -2.37
C TYR A 78 4.51 9.13 -2.11
N ARG A 79 5.30 9.62 -1.14
CA ARG A 79 6.48 8.93 -0.65
C ARG A 79 6.47 8.92 0.86
N ILE A 80 6.90 7.81 1.44
CA ILE A 80 6.98 7.61 2.87
C ILE A 80 8.40 7.16 3.20
N PRO A 81 9.25 8.07 3.69
CA PRO A 81 10.61 7.69 4.09
C PRO A 81 10.60 6.67 5.22
N SER A 82 11.71 5.95 5.36
CA SER A 82 11.91 4.98 6.44
C SER A 82 11.56 5.59 7.81
N GLY A 83 10.76 4.87 8.59
CA GLY A 83 10.43 5.23 9.97
C GLY A 83 9.37 6.32 10.13
N VAL A 84 8.85 6.89 9.06
CA VAL A 84 7.86 7.97 9.15
C VAL A 84 6.48 7.40 9.45
N LEU A 85 5.84 7.91 10.51
CA LEU A 85 4.49 7.51 10.90
C LEU A 85 3.48 7.93 9.83
N HIS A 86 2.60 7.02 9.46
CA HIS A 86 1.58 7.30 8.44
C HIS A 86 0.30 6.51 8.68
N GLU A 87 -0.79 7.03 8.16
CA GLU A 87 -2.10 6.40 8.16
C GLU A 87 -2.88 6.79 6.91
N VAL A 88 -3.89 6.00 6.57
CA VAL A 88 -4.73 6.24 5.39
C VAL A 88 -6.17 5.91 5.73
N LYS A 89 -7.09 6.77 5.31
CA LYS A 89 -8.52 6.51 5.42
C LYS A 89 -9.16 6.63 4.04
N ALA A 90 -9.73 5.55 3.53
CA ALA A 90 -10.49 5.59 2.28
C ALA A 90 -11.75 6.44 2.46
N LEU A 91 -12.12 7.16 1.41
CA LEU A 91 -13.36 7.92 1.38
C LEU A 91 -14.52 7.04 0.90
N GLU A 92 -15.67 7.66 0.60
CA GLU A 92 -16.91 6.93 0.30
C GLU A 92 -16.83 5.95 -0.86
N SER A 93 -16.01 6.24 -1.86
CA SER A 93 -15.87 5.37 -3.03
C SER A 93 -14.84 4.26 -2.83
N GLY A 94 -14.19 4.21 -1.67
CA GLY A 94 -13.06 3.33 -1.47
C GLY A 94 -11.82 3.84 -2.19
N ALA A 95 -10.76 3.05 -2.16
CA ALA A 95 -9.52 3.41 -2.83
C ALA A 95 -8.73 2.17 -3.19
N VAL A 96 -7.96 2.26 -4.28
CA VAL A 96 -6.95 1.27 -4.63
C VAL A 96 -5.64 2.02 -4.78
N ALA A 97 -4.61 1.56 -4.09
CA ALA A 97 -3.28 2.16 -4.16
C ALA A 97 -2.24 1.11 -4.53
N LEU A 98 -1.26 1.52 -5.31
CA LEU A 98 -0.14 0.70 -5.66
C LEU A 98 1.08 1.20 -4.91
N ASP A 99 1.65 0.36 -4.05
CA ASP A 99 2.81 0.67 -3.24
C ASP A 99 4.03 -0.14 -3.67
N ILE A 100 5.20 0.47 -3.55
CA ILE A 100 6.49 -0.19 -3.75
C ILE A 100 7.29 -0.02 -2.47
N PHE A 101 7.79 -1.13 -1.92
CA PHE A 101 8.61 -1.16 -0.72
C PHE A 101 10.04 -1.57 -1.05
N HIS A 102 11.01 -0.97 -0.38
CA HIS A 102 12.41 -1.37 -0.37
C HIS A 102 12.96 -1.27 1.05
N PRO A 103 13.59 -2.32 1.58
CA PRO A 103 13.66 -3.67 1.05
C PRO A 103 12.31 -4.40 1.10
N VAL A 104 12.29 -5.66 0.73
CA VAL A 104 11.09 -6.50 0.81
C VAL A 104 10.54 -6.52 2.23
N ARG A 105 9.23 -6.36 2.37
CA ARG A 105 8.57 -6.48 3.68
C ARG A 105 8.35 -7.95 4.00
N GLN A 106 9.12 -8.46 4.96
CA GLN A 106 9.04 -9.86 5.38
C GLN A 106 7.68 -10.22 5.97
N ASP A 107 7.04 -9.27 6.64
CA ASP A 107 5.71 -9.46 7.23
C ASP A 107 4.59 -9.56 6.19
N TYR A 108 4.86 -9.26 4.94
CA TYR A 108 3.90 -9.37 3.84
C TYR A 108 4.16 -10.57 2.91
N LEU A 109 5.12 -11.41 3.23
CA LEU A 109 5.41 -12.61 2.46
C LEU A 109 4.47 -13.78 2.77
#